data_b77d4fd828b4a62ca16da12a0848e32d
#
_entry.id   b77d4fd828b4a62ca16da12a0848e32d
#
_cell.length_a   1.000
_cell.length_b   1.000
_cell.length_c   1.000
_cell.angle_alpha   90.00
_cell.angle_beta   90.00
_cell.angle_gamma   90.00
#
_symmetry.space_group_name_H-M   'P 1'
#
loop_
_entity.id
_entity.type
_entity.pdbx_description
1 polymer ?
#
loop_
_entity_poly.entity_id
_entity_poly.type
_entity_poly.pdbx_seq_one_letter_code
_entity_poly.pdbx_strand_id
1 'polypeptide(L)'
;DFFGAHNLDNAMAALLAAQHCGVPIEVGLRALEKFQGVRRRLELRGEVNKIKVYDDFAHHPTAIRSTITAVKQRYPGARILAVFEPRSNSMKMGHHNDSLPSSLDIADLVYCYTKGLDWNAPELFRTMDNKVSLFNDIPMMTRAIVSSALPGDFILIMSNGGFQNIHQKVLDLLGSKVT
;
A
#
# COMPACT_ATOMS: atom_id res chain seq x y z
N ASP A 1 3.61 10.57 -13.74
CA ASP A 1 2.43 9.69 -13.69
C ASP A 1 1.81 9.70 -12.29
N PHE A 2 0.57 10.17 -12.16
CA PHE A 2 -0.15 10.17 -10.90
C PHE A 2 -1.00 8.90 -10.75
N PHE A 3 -0.90 8.23 -9.61
CA PHE A 3 -1.74 7.09 -9.28
C PHE A 3 -3.02 7.54 -8.56
N GLY A 4 -4.18 7.14 -9.10
CA GLY A 4 -5.48 7.32 -8.46
C GLY A 4 -6.08 8.72 -8.61
N ALA A 5 -7.42 8.77 -8.58
CA ALA A 5 -8.19 10.01 -8.74
C ALA A 5 -7.81 11.08 -7.71
N HIS A 6 -7.58 10.68 -6.46
CA HIS A 6 -7.21 11.60 -5.39
C HIS A 6 -5.89 12.36 -5.64
N ASN A 7 -4.92 11.76 -6.36
CA ASN A 7 -3.69 12.46 -6.72
C ASN A 7 -3.90 13.41 -7.90
N LEU A 8 -4.84 13.11 -8.80
CA LEU A 8 -5.28 14.06 -9.82
C LEU A 8 -5.95 15.29 -9.19
N ASP A 9 -6.85 15.07 -8.21
CA ASP A 9 -7.49 16.16 -7.46
C ASP A 9 -6.46 17.01 -6.73
N ASN A 10 -5.45 16.40 -6.09
CA ASN A 10 -4.35 17.10 -5.45
C ASN A 10 -3.53 17.93 -6.45
N ALA A 11 -3.25 17.39 -7.64
CA ALA A 11 -2.53 18.10 -8.70
C ALA A 11 -3.34 19.30 -9.21
N MET A 12 -4.65 19.13 -9.41
CA MET A 12 -5.55 20.22 -9.78
C MET A 12 -5.60 21.32 -8.72
N ALA A 13 -5.73 20.95 -7.46
CA ALA A 13 -5.72 21.90 -6.35
C ALA A 13 -4.39 22.68 -6.28
N ALA A 14 -3.27 22.01 -6.48
CA ALA A 14 -1.96 22.64 -6.51
C ALA A 14 -1.80 23.61 -7.68
N LEU A 15 -2.28 23.24 -8.89
CA LEU A 15 -2.28 24.13 -10.06
C LEU A 15 -3.12 25.36 -9.84
N LEU A 16 -4.35 25.21 -9.32
CA LEU A 16 -5.25 26.35 -9.05
C LEU A 16 -4.65 27.27 -7.98
N ALA A 17 -4.05 26.73 -6.93
CA ALA A 17 -3.38 27.53 -5.91
C ALA A 17 -2.18 28.31 -6.50
N ALA A 18 -1.35 27.66 -7.32
CA ALA A 18 -0.23 28.30 -8.00
C ALA A 18 -0.70 29.40 -8.96
N GLN A 19 -1.75 29.16 -9.74
CA GLN A 19 -2.36 30.14 -10.63
C GLN A 19 -2.90 31.36 -9.85
N HIS A 20 -3.54 31.13 -8.71
CA HIS A 20 -4.00 32.20 -7.82
C HIS A 20 -2.84 33.08 -7.33
N CYS A 21 -1.64 32.50 -7.16
CA CYS A 21 -0.40 33.20 -6.81
C CYS A 21 0.31 33.82 -8.02
N GLY A 22 -0.32 33.85 -9.20
CA GLY A 22 0.25 34.45 -10.42
C GLY A 22 1.16 33.57 -11.25
N VAL A 23 1.25 32.25 -10.96
CA VAL A 23 2.02 31.32 -11.78
C VAL A 23 1.23 30.94 -13.03
N PRO A 24 1.77 31.11 -14.26
CA PRO A 24 1.10 30.66 -15.47
C PRO A 24 0.83 29.16 -15.46
N ILE A 25 -0.33 28.74 -15.96
CA ILE A 25 -0.77 27.34 -15.93
C ILE A 25 0.23 26.39 -16.62
N GLU A 26 0.84 26.84 -17.72
CA GLU A 26 1.83 26.08 -18.48
C GLU A 26 3.10 25.80 -17.67
N VAL A 27 3.47 26.72 -16.77
CA VAL A 27 4.61 26.53 -15.84
C VAL A 27 4.26 25.50 -14.80
N GLY A 28 3.06 25.56 -14.25
CA GLY A 28 2.54 24.58 -13.30
C GLY A 28 2.45 23.18 -13.92
N LEU A 29 1.94 23.04 -15.14
CA LEU A 29 1.86 21.76 -15.85
C LEU A 29 3.26 21.16 -16.07
N ARG A 30 4.22 21.96 -16.56
CA ARG A 30 5.62 21.49 -16.72
C ARG A 30 6.27 21.08 -15.40
N ALA A 31 5.91 21.73 -14.29
CA ALA A 31 6.38 21.33 -12.96
C ALA A 31 5.79 19.95 -12.55
N LEU A 32 4.50 19.72 -12.82
CA LEU A 32 3.85 18.43 -12.57
C LEU A 32 4.41 17.29 -13.42
N GLU A 33 4.82 17.53 -14.65
CA GLU A 33 5.50 16.52 -15.50
C GLU A 33 6.81 16.02 -14.88
N LYS A 34 7.52 16.90 -14.17
CA LYS A 34 8.79 16.59 -13.50
C LYS A 34 8.61 16.09 -12.07
N PHE A 35 7.39 16.16 -11.55
CA PHE A 35 7.11 15.78 -10.18
C PHE A 35 7.15 14.25 -10.01
N GLN A 36 8.05 13.78 -9.15
CA GLN A 36 8.29 12.35 -8.94
C GLN A 36 7.36 11.71 -7.89
N GLY A 37 6.33 12.42 -7.47
CA GLY A 37 5.39 11.96 -6.45
C GLY A 37 5.80 12.36 -5.03
N VAL A 38 5.02 11.93 -4.07
CA VAL A 38 5.25 12.15 -2.64
C VAL A 38 5.82 10.87 -2.04
N ARG A 39 6.84 10.98 -1.20
CA ARG A 39 7.40 9.83 -0.48
C ARG A 39 6.29 9.09 0.26
N ARG A 40 6.32 7.75 0.21
CA ARG A 40 5.34 6.89 0.84
C ARG A 40 3.89 7.12 0.36
N ARG A 41 3.72 7.48 -0.92
CA ARG A 41 2.43 7.55 -1.62
C ARG A 41 2.55 6.76 -2.91
N LEU A 42 2.29 5.44 -2.85
CA LEU A 42 2.58 4.47 -3.91
C LEU A 42 4.01 4.62 -4.45
N GLU A 43 4.96 4.81 -3.53
CA GLU A 43 6.38 4.93 -3.84
C GLU A 43 6.94 3.56 -4.22
N LEU A 44 7.46 3.44 -5.44
CA LEU A 44 8.15 2.21 -5.84
C LEU A 44 9.48 2.10 -5.09
N ARG A 45 9.62 1.10 -4.23
CA ARG A 45 10.84 0.82 -3.46
C ARG A 45 11.84 -0.04 -4.22
N GLY A 46 11.35 -0.84 -5.15
CA GLY A 46 12.17 -1.67 -6.02
C GLY A 46 11.36 -2.68 -6.79
N GLU A 47 12.03 -3.31 -7.77
CA GLU A 47 11.49 -4.39 -8.58
C GLU A 47 12.52 -5.53 -8.65
N VAL A 48 12.10 -6.75 -8.33
CA VAL A 48 12.92 -7.95 -8.41
C VAL A 48 12.10 -9.04 -9.09
N ASN A 49 12.63 -9.68 -10.14
CA ASN A 49 11.95 -10.75 -10.87
C ASN A 49 10.55 -10.38 -11.39
N LYS A 50 10.38 -9.14 -11.84
CA LYS A 50 9.09 -8.55 -12.25
C LYS A 50 8.08 -8.43 -11.10
N ILE A 51 8.50 -8.57 -9.85
CA ILE A 51 7.68 -8.31 -8.65
C ILE A 51 8.00 -6.90 -8.17
N LYS A 52 6.99 -6.04 -8.11
CA LYS A 52 7.13 -4.66 -7.69
C LYS A 52 6.76 -4.49 -6.23
N VAL A 53 7.61 -3.80 -5.46
CA VAL A 53 7.37 -3.51 -4.04
C VAL A 53 7.11 -2.02 -3.88
N TYR A 54 5.91 -1.68 -3.40
CA TYR A 54 5.48 -0.30 -3.16
C TYR A 54 5.35 0.00 -1.67
N ASP A 55 5.66 1.24 -1.28
CA ASP A 55 5.41 1.80 0.05
C ASP A 55 4.28 2.82 -0.01
N ASP A 56 3.29 2.70 0.87
CA ASP A 56 2.21 3.64 1.00
C ASP A 56 1.89 3.97 2.46
N PHE A 57 1.52 5.20 2.73
CA PHE A 57 1.17 5.67 4.07
C PHE A 57 -0.27 5.32 4.48
N ALA A 58 -1.04 4.67 3.62
CA ALA A 58 -2.41 4.27 3.91
C ALA A 58 -2.48 3.43 5.19
N HIS A 59 -3.30 3.85 6.13
CA HIS A 59 -3.47 3.21 7.44
C HIS A 59 -4.92 3.31 7.95
N HIS A 60 -5.81 3.90 7.17
CA HIS A 60 -7.25 3.99 7.42
C HIS A 60 -7.99 3.20 6.32
N PRO A 61 -9.11 2.52 6.59
CA PRO A 61 -9.80 1.69 5.60
C PRO A 61 -10.09 2.40 4.28
N THR A 62 -10.55 3.65 4.32
CA THR A 62 -10.79 4.46 3.11
C THR A 62 -9.51 4.65 2.28
N ALA A 63 -8.39 4.99 2.93
CA ALA A 63 -7.11 5.16 2.25
C ALA A 63 -6.59 3.82 1.70
N ILE A 64 -6.67 2.75 2.48
CA ILE A 64 -6.30 1.38 2.05
C ILE A 64 -7.06 1.01 0.78
N ARG A 65 -8.40 1.14 0.79
CA ARG A 65 -9.24 0.87 -0.37
C ARG A 65 -8.85 1.72 -1.59
N SER A 66 -8.67 3.03 -1.39
CA SER A 66 -8.30 3.95 -2.47
C SER A 66 -6.95 3.58 -3.09
N THR A 67 -5.95 3.24 -2.27
CA THR A 67 -4.62 2.86 -2.72
C THR A 67 -4.65 1.55 -3.53
N ILE A 68 -5.32 0.51 -3.04
CA ILE A 68 -5.45 -0.76 -3.78
C ILE A 68 -6.23 -0.54 -5.09
N THR A 69 -7.32 0.23 -5.05
CA THR A 69 -8.11 0.57 -6.25
C THR A 69 -7.27 1.30 -7.30
N ALA A 70 -6.44 2.26 -6.88
CA ALA A 70 -5.57 3.00 -7.78
C ALA A 70 -4.59 2.09 -8.54
N VAL A 71 -4.01 1.08 -7.84
CA VAL A 71 -3.13 0.08 -8.48
C VAL A 71 -3.92 -0.80 -9.45
N LYS A 72 -5.11 -1.29 -9.08
CA LYS A 72 -5.97 -2.11 -9.97
C LYS A 72 -6.41 -1.34 -11.21
N GLN A 73 -6.75 -0.06 -11.08
CA GLN A 73 -7.14 0.79 -12.22
C GLN A 73 -5.97 1.04 -13.18
N ARG A 74 -4.77 1.26 -12.65
CA ARG A 74 -3.57 1.53 -13.45
C ARG A 74 -3.04 0.28 -14.14
N TYR A 75 -3.18 -0.88 -13.50
CA TYR A 75 -2.71 -2.18 -13.97
C TYR A 75 -3.85 -3.21 -13.93
N PRO A 76 -4.76 -3.18 -14.92
CA PRO A 76 -5.85 -4.16 -15.00
C PRO A 76 -5.28 -5.58 -15.07
N GLY A 77 -5.79 -6.47 -14.22
CA GLY A 77 -5.31 -7.85 -14.11
C GLY A 77 -4.09 -8.04 -13.18
N ALA A 78 -3.51 -6.97 -12.63
CA ALA A 78 -2.43 -7.10 -11.64
C ALA A 78 -2.89 -7.85 -10.40
N ARG A 79 -2.10 -8.82 -9.95
CA ARG A 79 -2.28 -9.50 -8.68
C ARG A 79 -1.65 -8.67 -7.57
N ILE A 80 -2.42 -8.31 -6.55
CA ILE A 80 -2.00 -7.44 -5.45
C ILE A 80 -1.89 -8.23 -4.16
N LEU A 81 -0.70 -8.25 -3.58
CA LEU A 81 -0.40 -8.71 -2.23
C LEU A 81 -0.41 -7.49 -1.30
N ALA A 82 -1.51 -7.28 -0.59
CA ALA A 82 -1.65 -6.18 0.37
C ALA A 82 -1.01 -6.57 1.71
N VAL A 83 -0.01 -5.82 2.11
CA VAL A 83 0.73 -6.01 3.37
C VAL A 83 0.47 -4.79 4.24
N PHE A 84 -0.12 -4.95 5.42
CA PHE A 84 -0.45 -3.79 6.23
C PHE A 84 -0.21 -3.96 7.73
N GLU A 85 0.08 -2.83 8.37
CA GLU A 85 0.28 -2.71 9.82
C GLU A 85 -0.80 -1.78 10.39
N PRO A 86 -1.78 -2.29 11.17
CA PRO A 86 -2.74 -1.47 11.90
C PRO A 86 -2.05 -0.80 13.09
N ARG A 87 -1.36 0.33 12.87
CA ARG A 87 -0.47 0.92 13.85
C ARG A 87 -1.05 2.14 14.59
N SER A 88 -1.90 2.93 13.94
CA SER A 88 -2.51 4.09 14.59
C SER A 88 -3.35 3.67 15.80
N ASN A 89 -3.49 4.55 16.80
CA ASN A 89 -4.28 4.23 18.00
C ASN A 89 -5.69 3.79 17.65
N SER A 90 -6.37 4.49 16.72
CA SER A 90 -7.71 4.13 16.28
C SER A 90 -7.78 2.74 15.63
N MET A 91 -6.75 2.35 14.86
CA MET A 91 -6.67 1.02 14.26
C MET A 91 -6.39 -0.06 15.32
N LYS A 92 -5.48 0.20 16.27
CA LYS A 92 -5.17 -0.73 17.36
C LYS A 92 -6.36 -0.97 18.28
N MET A 93 -7.13 0.07 18.58
CA MET A 93 -8.34 0.01 19.43
C MET A 93 -9.56 -0.57 18.69
N GLY A 94 -9.46 -0.88 17.40
CA GLY A 94 -10.53 -1.50 16.62
C GLY A 94 -11.65 -0.57 16.17
N HIS A 95 -11.47 0.76 16.24
CA HIS A 95 -12.50 1.72 15.82
C HIS A 95 -12.94 1.60 14.36
N HIS A 96 -12.15 0.89 13.54
CA HIS A 96 -12.41 0.73 12.11
C HIS A 96 -12.67 -0.73 11.70
N ASN A 97 -12.93 -1.62 12.66
CA ASN A 97 -13.11 -3.04 12.41
C ASN A 97 -14.24 -3.32 11.42
N ASP A 98 -15.36 -2.59 11.50
CA ASP A 98 -16.51 -2.79 10.60
C ASP A 98 -16.19 -2.56 9.12
N SER A 99 -15.24 -1.69 8.81
CA SER A 99 -14.89 -1.30 7.45
C SER A 99 -13.56 -1.87 6.96
N LEU A 100 -12.73 -2.41 7.86
CA LEU A 100 -11.39 -2.89 7.53
C LEU A 100 -11.41 -4.11 6.57
N PRO A 101 -12.20 -5.17 6.79
CA PRO A 101 -12.26 -6.29 5.86
C PRO A 101 -12.67 -5.87 4.45
N SER A 102 -13.74 -5.07 4.34
CA SER A 102 -14.24 -4.60 3.04
C SER A 102 -13.24 -3.70 2.31
N SER A 103 -12.37 -2.98 3.03
CA SER A 103 -11.33 -2.14 2.41
C SER A 103 -10.21 -2.94 1.74
N LEU A 104 -10.00 -4.18 2.17
CA LEU A 104 -8.97 -5.10 1.69
C LEU A 104 -9.50 -6.11 0.66
N ASP A 105 -10.82 -6.17 0.45
CA ASP A 105 -11.50 -7.18 -0.34
C ASP A 105 -11.07 -7.23 -1.81
N ILE A 106 -10.64 -6.11 -2.36
CA ILE A 106 -10.15 -6.00 -3.74
C ILE A 106 -8.69 -6.46 -3.94
N ALA A 107 -7.94 -6.72 -2.86
CA ALA A 107 -6.63 -7.36 -2.93
C ALA A 107 -6.77 -8.87 -3.19
N ASP A 108 -5.79 -9.48 -3.82
CA ASP A 108 -5.78 -10.91 -4.08
C ASP A 108 -5.29 -11.71 -2.88
N LEU A 109 -4.29 -11.22 -2.16
CA LEU A 109 -3.82 -11.75 -0.87
C LEU A 109 -3.62 -10.60 0.11
N VAL A 110 -3.80 -10.89 1.40
CA VAL A 110 -3.65 -9.92 2.48
C VAL A 110 -2.76 -10.49 3.57
N TYR A 111 -1.77 -9.70 3.99
CA TYR A 111 -0.85 -10.01 5.08
C TYR A 111 -1.01 -8.95 6.15
N CYS A 112 -1.57 -9.31 7.29
CA CYS A 112 -1.81 -8.38 8.40
C CYS A 112 -0.82 -8.64 9.55
N TYR A 113 -0.15 -7.58 10.00
CA TYR A 113 0.69 -7.63 11.20
C TYR A 113 -0.15 -7.33 12.44
N THR A 114 -0.26 -8.31 13.34
CA THR A 114 -1.25 -8.28 14.43
C THR A 114 -0.66 -7.99 15.82
N LYS A 115 0.65 -7.79 15.91
CA LYS A 115 1.29 -7.54 17.21
C LYS A 115 0.83 -6.23 17.82
N GLY A 116 0.28 -6.30 19.03
CA GLY A 116 -0.18 -5.14 19.80
C GLY A 116 -1.52 -4.59 19.35
N LEU A 117 -2.40 -5.43 18.78
CA LEU A 117 -3.80 -5.13 18.54
C LEU A 117 -4.65 -5.47 19.77
N ASP A 118 -5.64 -4.63 20.06
CA ASP A 118 -6.58 -4.81 21.19
C ASP A 118 -7.84 -5.58 20.77
N TRP A 119 -7.91 -6.08 19.53
CA TRP A 119 -9.05 -6.78 18.95
C TRP A 119 -8.67 -8.14 18.35
N ASN A 120 -9.68 -9.01 18.20
CA ASN A 120 -9.51 -10.37 17.70
C ASN A 120 -9.40 -10.39 16.17
N ALA A 121 -8.17 -10.36 15.65
CA ALA A 121 -7.91 -10.37 14.20
C ALA A 121 -8.45 -11.63 13.49
N PRO A 122 -8.28 -12.86 13.99
CA PRO A 122 -8.90 -14.06 13.41
C PRO A 122 -10.41 -13.95 13.25
N GLU A 123 -11.12 -13.45 14.24
CA GLU A 123 -12.57 -13.27 14.16
C GLU A 123 -12.97 -12.21 13.15
N LEU A 124 -12.27 -11.08 13.13
CA LEU A 124 -12.55 -10.00 12.19
C LEU A 124 -12.42 -10.43 10.74
N PHE A 125 -11.39 -11.22 10.42
CA PHE A 125 -11.11 -11.67 9.05
C PHE A 125 -11.69 -13.05 8.72
N ARG A 126 -12.55 -13.62 9.55
CA ARG A 126 -13.12 -14.95 9.36
C ARG A 126 -13.81 -15.14 7.99
N THR A 127 -14.45 -14.09 7.47
CA THR A 127 -15.11 -14.14 6.14
C THR A 127 -14.14 -14.04 4.98
N MET A 128 -12.86 -13.72 5.24
CA MET A 128 -11.79 -13.59 4.25
C MET A 128 -10.72 -14.69 4.41
N ASP A 129 -11.05 -15.81 5.02
CA ASP A 129 -10.14 -16.85 5.53
C ASP A 129 -9.11 -17.32 4.48
N ASN A 130 -9.53 -17.52 3.23
CA ASN A 130 -8.65 -17.95 2.14
C ASN A 130 -7.75 -16.84 1.56
N LYS A 131 -7.92 -15.60 2.00
CA LYS A 131 -7.20 -14.43 1.48
C LYS A 131 -6.25 -13.83 2.49
N VAL A 132 -6.53 -13.95 3.79
CA VAL A 132 -5.85 -13.22 4.86
C VAL A 132 -4.93 -14.13 5.63
N SER A 133 -3.69 -13.72 5.78
CA SER A 133 -2.70 -14.34 6.65
C SER A 133 -2.28 -13.37 7.76
N LEU A 134 -2.32 -13.84 9.00
CA LEU A 134 -2.06 -13.05 10.20
C LEU A 134 -0.68 -13.36 10.76
N PHE A 135 0.09 -12.33 11.12
CA PHE A 135 1.47 -12.48 11.61
C PHE A 135 1.73 -11.56 12.80
N ASN A 136 2.48 -12.05 13.78
CA ASN A 136 3.01 -11.27 14.90
C ASN A 136 4.56 -11.15 14.86
N ASP A 137 5.17 -11.72 13.81
CA ASP A 137 6.62 -11.77 13.59
C ASP A 137 6.95 -11.34 12.14
N ILE A 138 7.85 -10.36 11.99
CA ILE A 138 8.21 -9.81 10.69
C ILE A 138 8.99 -10.81 9.82
N PRO A 139 9.99 -11.52 10.32
CA PRO A 139 10.67 -12.58 9.56
C PRO A 139 9.73 -13.63 8.99
N MET A 140 8.75 -14.12 9.76
CA MET A 140 7.76 -15.08 9.27
C MET A 140 6.87 -14.45 8.19
N MET A 141 6.38 -13.23 8.43
CA MET A 141 5.57 -12.49 7.49
C MET A 141 6.31 -12.27 6.16
N THR A 142 7.57 -11.83 6.22
CA THR A 142 8.41 -11.60 5.03
C THR A 142 8.60 -12.87 4.21
N ARG A 143 8.89 -14.00 4.87
CA ARG A 143 9.00 -15.31 4.20
C ARG A 143 7.70 -15.74 3.53
N ALA A 144 6.56 -15.57 4.19
CA ALA A 144 5.25 -15.91 3.63
C ALA A 144 4.91 -15.06 2.40
N ILE A 145 5.15 -13.74 2.46
CA ILE A 145 4.96 -12.82 1.33
C ILE A 145 5.80 -13.29 0.13
N VAL A 146 7.10 -13.47 0.34
CA VAL A 146 8.02 -13.86 -0.74
C VAL A 146 7.73 -15.26 -1.27
N SER A 147 7.28 -16.20 -0.42
CA SER A 147 6.92 -17.56 -0.83
C SER A 147 5.74 -17.59 -1.80
N SER A 148 4.75 -16.72 -1.62
CA SER A 148 3.53 -16.65 -2.44
C SER A 148 3.63 -15.69 -3.63
N ALA A 149 4.67 -14.85 -3.67
CA ALA A 149 4.86 -13.89 -4.74
C ALA A 149 5.28 -14.56 -6.06
N LEU A 150 4.66 -14.12 -7.14
CA LEU A 150 4.88 -14.57 -8.52
C LEU A 150 5.32 -13.40 -9.40
N PRO A 151 6.06 -13.67 -10.50
CA PRO A 151 6.39 -12.62 -11.46
C PRO A 151 5.15 -11.89 -11.99
N GLY A 152 5.18 -10.56 -11.93
CA GLY A 152 4.06 -9.69 -12.28
C GLY A 152 3.23 -9.21 -11.09
N ASP A 153 3.50 -9.71 -9.89
CA ASP A 153 2.81 -9.28 -8.66
C ASP A 153 3.20 -7.88 -8.20
N PHE A 154 2.25 -7.25 -7.51
CA PHE A 154 2.42 -5.99 -6.80
C PHE A 154 2.33 -6.25 -5.29
N ILE A 155 3.44 -6.12 -4.58
CA ILE A 155 3.49 -6.14 -3.12
C ILE A 155 3.30 -4.71 -2.64
N LEU A 156 2.13 -4.42 -2.07
CA LEU A 156 1.73 -3.10 -1.61
C LEU A 156 1.82 -3.06 -0.08
N ILE A 157 2.85 -2.40 0.44
CA ILE A 157 3.12 -2.31 1.87
C ILE A 157 2.56 -1.00 2.40
N MET A 158 1.62 -1.10 3.34
CA MET A 158 0.85 0.01 3.88
C MET A 158 1.03 0.16 5.39
N SER A 159 1.56 1.29 5.83
CA SER A 159 1.75 1.62 7.25
C SER A 159 2.00 3.11 7.44
N ASN A 160 1.53 3.69 8.55
CA ASN A 160 1.91 5.05 8.96
C ASN A 160 3.21 5.09 9.78
N GLY A 161 3.93 3.97 9.89
CA GLY A 161 5.21 3.86 10.58
C GLY A 161 6.31 3.29 9.70
N GLY A 162 7.46 3.01 10.29
CA GLY A 162 8.60 2.42 9.57
C GLY A 162 8.49 0.93 9.29
N PHE A 163 7.46 0.27 9.85
CA PHE A 163 7.16 -1.16 9.69
C PHE A 163 8.41 -2.06 9.74
N GLN A 164 9.31 -1.74 10.65
CA GLN A 164 10.59 -2.44 10.86
C GLN A 164 11.40 -2.67 9.57
N ASN A 165 11.29 -1.75 8.62
CA ASN A 165 11.96 -1.80 7.30
C ASN A 165 11.62 -3.06 6.48
N ILE A 166 10.36 -3.51 6.55
CA ILE A 166 9.90 -4.72 5.85
C ILE A 166 10.09 -4.64 4.33
N HIS A 167 10.03 -3.44 3.75
CA HIS A 167 10.25 -3.22 2.31
C HIS A 167 11.60 -3.77 1.86
N GLN A 168 12.68 -3.37 2.56
CA GLN A 168 14.03 -3.82 2.24
C GLN A 168 14.18 -5.33 2.48
N LYS A 169 13.62 -5.85 3.56
CA LYS A 169 13.65 -7.30 3.88
C LYS A 169 12.97 -8.14 2.80
N VAL A 170 11.84 -7.65 2.25
CA VAL A 170 11.15 -8.31 1.14
C VAL A 170 12.01 -8.28 -0.13
N LEU A 171 12.58 -7.13 -0.48
CA LEU A 171 13.44 -6.98 -1.65
C LEU A 171 14.69 -7.87 -1.56
N ASP A 172 15.37 -7.89 -0.42
CA ASP A 172 16.56 -8.71 -0.19
C ASP A 172 16.25 -10.21 -0.34
N LEU A 173 15.11 -10.64 0.24
CA LEU A 173 14.71 -12.05 0.17
C LEU A 173 14.23 -12.45 -1.23
N LEU A 174 13.57 -11.57 -1.98
CA LEU A 174 13.24 -11.80 -3.39
C LEU A 174 14.50 -11.94 -4.23
N GLY A 175 15.53 -11.12 -3.97
CA GLY A 175 16.82 -11.20 -4.66
C GLY A 175 17.55 -12.50 -4.38
N SER A 176 17.49 -13.02 -3.14
CA SER A 176 18.16 -14.28 -2.76
C SER A 176 17.49 -15.54 -3.30
N LYS A 177 16.24 -15.48 -3.76
CA LYS A 177 15.56 -16.62 -4.41
C LYS A 177 16.07 -16.93 -5.82
N VAL A 178 16.93 -16.12 -6.38
CA VAL A 178 17.40 -16.21 -7.78
C VAL A 178 18.69 -17.04 -7.91
N THR A 179 19.30 -17.39 -6.80
CA THR A 179 20.52 -18.20 -6.74
C THR A 179 20.20 -19.65 -6.46
#